data_b04b6ac919ecda3ea482352e35b335a3
#
_entry.id   b04b6ac919ecda3ea482352e35b335a3
#
_cell.length_a   1.000
_cell.length_b   1.000
_cell.length_c   1.000
_cell.angle_alpha   90.00
_cell.angle_beta   90.00
_cell.angle_gamma   90.00
#
_symmetry.space_group_name_H-M   'P 1'
#
loop_
_entity.id
_entity.type
_entity.pdbx_description
1 polymer ?
#
loop_
_entity_poly.entity_id
_entity_poly.type
_entity_poly.pdbx_seq_one_letter_code
_entity_poly.pdbx_strand_id
1 'polypeptide(L)'
;MSPSDDPIALLTRALDQTGAVIARVRHEQAGDPTPCRPWDVRTLVGHVVDEVARFAAVTGGEPRPPRADPAGDDWIDAYIDAAESLLKAWQRPGAFERTIRMPSGEVPAAWTFGRQITELVLHAWDIAKATDQPTDLDPELGRYALTWGRENLRPEHRAAEAGGEHIGPEVPAPEDASLYERIAALGGRDPR
;
A
#
# COMPACT_ATOMS: atom_id res chain seq x y z
N MET A 1 15.49 18.73 -12.35
CA MET A 1 14.63 17.85 -11.56
C MET A 1 14.16 16.76 -12.49
N SER A 2 14.58 15.52 -12.25
CA SER A 2 14.06 14.36 -13.00
C SER A 2 12.59 14.14 -12.63
N PRO A 3 11.76 13.52 -13.50
CA PRO A 3 10.40 13.14 -13.15
C PRO A 3 10.31 12.26 -11.87
N SER A 4 11.41 11.61 -11.51
CA SER A 4 11.57 10.83 -10.28
C SER A 4 11.71 11.66 -8.99
N ASP A 5 11.91 12.98 -9.09
CA ASP A 5 12.12 13.84 -7.92
C ASP A 5 10.82 14.52 -7.45
N ASP A 6 9.71 14.37 -8.17
CA ASP A 6 8.41 14.92 -7.77
C ASP A 6 7.63 13.89 -6.94
N PRO A 7 7.45 14.12 -5.63
CA PRO A 7 6.72 13.19 -4.77
C PRO A 7 5.25 13.04 -5.20
N ILE A 8 4.62 14.07 -5.74
CA ILE A 8 3.22 13.98 -6.19
C ILE A 8 3.12 13.09 -7.43
N ALA A 9 4.06 13.20 -8.37
CA ALA A 9 4.10 12.30 -9.53
C ALA A 9 4.34 10.84 -9.12
N LEU A 10 5.19 10.60 -8.11
CA LEU A 10 5.43 9.26 -7.58
C LEU A 10 4.16 8.68 -6.94
N LEU A 11 3.46 9.46 -6.12
CA LEU A 11 2.20 9.05 -5.50
C LEU A 11 1.12 8.77 -6.55
N THR A 12 0.98 9.64 -7.54
CA THR A 12 0.02 9.45 -8.64
C THR A 12 0.25 8.11 -9.32
N ARG A 13 1.50 7.80 -9.68
CA ARG A 13 1.85 6.51 -10.30
C ARG A 13 1.54 5.31 -9.42
N ALA A 14 1.79 5.42 -8.11
CA ALA A 14 1.49 4.34 -7.16
C ALA A 14 -0.03 4.10 -7.05
N LEU A 15 -0.81 5.17 -7.01
CA LEU A 15 -2.27 5.10 -7.00
C LEU A 15 -2.82 4.54 -8.32
N ASP A 16 -2.32 5.01 -9.46
CA ASP A 16 -2.72 4.54 -10.78
C ASP A 16 -2.42 3.05 -10.97
N GLN A 17 -1.22 2.60 -10.57
CA GLN A 17 -0.84 1.19 -10.61
C GLN A 17 -1.79 0.33 -9.78
N THR A 18 -2.04 0.73 -8.54
CA THR A 18 -2.91 -0.02 -7.62
C THR A 18 -4.35 -0.04 -8.13
N GLY A 19 -4.86 1.09 -8.60
CA GLY A 19 -6.19 1.19 -9.22
C GLY A 19 -6.33 0.30 -10.46
N ALA A 20 -5.30 0.26 -11.31
CA ALA A 20 -5.29 -0.59 -12.50
C ALA A 20 -5.30 -2.09 -12.14
N VAL A 21 -4.66 -2.50 -11.05
CA VAL A 21 -4.71 -3.88 -10.55
C VAL A 21 -6.09 -4.20 -9.98
N ILE A 22 -6.66 -3.31 -9.15
CA ILE A 22 -8.00 -3.49 -8.57
C ILE A 22 -9.08 -3.58 -9.68
N ALA A 23 -9.00 -2.72 -10.70
CA ALA A 23 -9.97 -2.69 -11.80
C ALA A 23 -9.98 -3.97 -12.65
N ARG A 24 -8.94 -4.82 -12.57
CA ARG A 24 -8.86 -6.10 -13.28
C ARG A 24 -9.30 -7.29 -12.42
N VAL A 25 -9.62 -7.08 -11.15
CA VAL A 25 -10.15 -8.14 -10.29
C VAL A 25 -11.54 -8.52 -10.79
N ARG A 26 -11.73 -9.80 -11.10
CA ARG A 26 -13.03 -10.32 -11.48
C ARG A 26 -13.84 -10.68 -10.24
N HIS A 27 -15.14 -10.54 -10.33
CA HIS A 27 -16.05 -10.77 -9.18
C HIS A 27 -15.93 -12.20 -8.61
N GLU A 28 -15.73 -13.20 -9.48
CA GLU A 28 -15.53 -14.58 -9.06
C GLU A 28 -14.24 -14.82 -8.27
N GLN A 29 -13.24 -13.93 -8.36
CA GLN A 29 -11.98 -14.02 -7.62
C GLN A 29 -12.04 -13.40 -6.21
N ALA A 30 -13.17 -12.84 -5.82
CA ALA A 30 -13.33 -12.15 -4.54
C ALA A 30 -12.97 -13.02 -3.31
N GLY A 31 -13.23 -14.33 -3.39
CA GLY A 31 -12.92 -15.30 -2.34
C GLY A 31 -11.56 -15.99 -2.46
N ASP A 32 -10.74 -15.64 -3.46
CA ASP A 32 -9.44 -16.27 -3.65
C ASP A 32 -8.47 -15.87 -2.53
N PRO A 33 -7.62 -16.81 -2.05
CA PRO A 33 -6.65 -16.53 -1.02
C PRO A 33 -5.56 -15.58 -1.53
N THR A 34 -5.04 -14.71 -0.65
CA THR A 34 -3.96 -13.78 -1.00
C THR A 34 -2.65 -14.14 -0.28
N PRO A 35 -1.50 -13.64 -0.77
CA PRO A 35 -0.24 -13.71 -0.03
C PRO A 35 -0.29 -12.98 1.33
N CYS A 36 -1.19 -12.02 1.50
CA CYS A 36 -1.43 -11.30 2.76
C CYS A 36 -2.42 -12.08 3.65
N ARG A 37 -1.97 -13.20 4.22
CA ARG A 37 -2.82 -14.04 5.07
C ARG A 37 -3.27 -13.32 6.35
N PRO A 38 -4.47 -13.57 6.85
CA PRO A 38 -5.47 -14.55 6.40
C PRO A 38 -6.51 -14.01 5.38
N TRP A 39 -6.20 -12.94 4.66
CA TRP A 39 -7.16 -12.22 3.82
C TRP A 39 -7.39 -12.89 2.46
N ASP A 40 -8.65 -12.89 2.03
CA ASP A 40 -9.05 -13.10 0.65
C ASP A 40 -8.94 -11.80 -0.16
N VAL A 41 -9.17 -11.90 -1.47
CA VAL A 41 -9.08 -10.75 -2.39
C VAL A 41 -10.06 -9.64 -1.98
N ARG A 42 -11.31 -9.96 -1.61
CA ARG A 42 -12.31 -8.99 -1.16
C ARG A 42 -11.82 -8.21 0.05
N THR A 43 -11.35 -8.91 1.06
CA THR A 43 -10.85 -8.31 2.30
C THR A 43 -9.63 -7.44 2.04
N LEU A 44 -8.71 -7.89 1.19
CA LEU A 44 -7.51 -7.14 0.86
C LEU A 44 -7.82 -5.87 0.05
N VAL A 45 -8.68 -5.96 -0.96
CA VAL A 45 -9.10 -4.78 -1.74
C VAL A 45 -9.83 -3.77 -0.84
N GLY A 46 -10.77 -4.24 -0.01
CA GLY A 46 -11.47 -3.39 0.97
C GLY A 46 -10.49 -2.71 1.94
N HIS A 47 -9.45 -3.44 2.39
CA HIS A 47 -8.39 -2.87 3.21
C HIS A 47 -7.63 -1.76 2.48
N VAL A 48 -7.25 -1.96 1.22
CA VAL A 48 -6.52 -0.94 0.43
C VAL A 48 -7.36 0.33 0.28
N VAL A 49 -8.64 0.20 -0.06
CA VAL A 49 -9.57 1.33 -0.17
C VAL A 49 -9.67 2.09 1.16
N ASP A 50 -9.89 1.35 2.26
CA ASP A 50 -10.00 1.94 3.60
C ASP A 50 -8.70 2.65 4.03
N GLU A 51 -7.53 2.02 3.81
CA GLU A 51 -6.25 2.64 4.18
C GLU A 51 -5.95 3.90 3.34
N VAL A 52 -6.24 3.92 2.04
CA VAL A 52 -6.09 5.13 1.22
C VAL A 52 -6.97 6.27 1.73
N ALA A 53 -8.24 5.99 2.07
CA ALA A 53 -9.15 6.97 2.64
C ALA A 53 -8.67 7.48 4.01
N ARG A 54 -8.17 6.57 4.86
CA ARG A 54 -7.61 6.91 6.18
C ARG A 54 -6.32 7.71 6.08
N PHE A 55 -5.47 7.41 5.11
CA PHE A 55 -4.29 8.22 4.81
C PHE A 55 -4.69 9.61 4.32
N ALA A 56 -5.71 9.73 3.47
CA ALA A 56 -6.23 11.02 3.03
C ALA A 56 -6.66 11.88 4.23
N ALA A 57 -7.41 11.32 5.17
CA ALA A 57 -7.88 12.01 6.37
C ALA A 57 -6.70 12.52 7.21
N VAL A 58 -5.77 11.65 7.62
CA VAL A 58 -4.64 12.05 8.48
C VAL A 58 -3.68 13.01 7.77
N THR A 59 -3.46 12.82 6.47
CA THR A 59 -2.70 13.74 5.64
C THR A 59 -3.43 15.07 5.49
N GLY A 60 -4.75 15.09 5.48
CA GLY A 60 -5.59 16.28 5.52
C GLY A 60 -5.56 17.03 6.85
N GLY A 61 -5.08 16.42 7.92
CA GLY A 61 -5.10 16.94 9.28
C GLY A 61 -6.35 16.55 10.07
N GLU A 62 -7.16 15.65 9.49
CA GLU A 62 -8.34 15.09 10.15
C GLU A 62 -7.95 13.90 11.06
N PRO A 63 -8.73 13.61 12.11
CA PRO A 63 -8.54 12.39 12.88
C PRO A 63 -8.64 11.14 11.98
N ARG A 64 -7.79 10.16 12.24
CA ARG A 64 -7.87 8.88 11.52
C ARG A 64 -9.24 8.23 11.76
N PRO A 65 -10.07 8.00 10.74
CA PRO A 65 -11.38 7.38 10.93
C PRO A 65 -11.22 5.91 11.38
N PRO A 66 -12.24 5.33 12.03
CA PRO A 66 -12.28 3.89 12.28
C PRO A 66 -12.26 3.13 10.94
N ARG A 67 -11.85 1.86 10.97
CA ARG A 67 -11.93 1.02 9.77
C ARG A 67 -13.39 0.87 9.33
N ALA A 68 -13.63 1.05 8.03
CA ALA A 68 -14.90 0.72 7.43
C ALA A 68 -14.99 -0.78 7.16
N ASP A 69 -16.20 -1.32 7.11
CA ASP A 69 -16.41 -2.64 6.52
C ASP A 69 -15.97 -2.63 5.05
N PRO A 70 -15.40 -3.75 4.55
CA PRO A 70 -15.03 -3.83 3.15
C PRO A 70 -16.19 -3.36 2.28
N ALA A 71 -15.91 -2.37 1.43
CA ALA A 71 -16.89 -1.84 0.50
C ALA A 71 -17.58 -2.98 -0.27
N GLY A 72 -18.86 -2.81 -0.60
CA GLY A 72 -19.58 -3.74 -1.47
C GLY A 72 -18.86 -3.96 -2.80
N ASP A 73 -19.59 -4.34 -3.84
CA ASP A 73 -18.98 -4.71 -5.14
C ASP A 73 -18.43 -3.51 -5.96
N ASP A 74 -18.61 -2.27 -5.50
CA ASP A 74 -18.16 -1.03 -6.16
C ASP A 74 -16.76 -0.57 -5.72
N TRP A 75 -15.82 -1.52 -5.63
CA TRP A 75 -14.46 -1.27 -5.12
C TRP A 75 -13.69 -0.18 -5.87
N ILE A 76 -13.85 -0.16 -7.20
CA ILE A 76 -13.05 0.75 -8.02
C ILE A 76 -13.49 2.20 -7.84
N ASP A 77 -14.79 2.46 -7.73
CA ASP A 77 -15.30 3.82 -7.53
C ASP A 77 -14.89 4.34 -6.14
N ALA A 78 -15.04 3.51 -5.10
CA ALA A 78 -14.60 3.85 -3.76
C ALA A 78 -13.07 4.09 -3.69
N TYR A 79 -12.29 3.31 -4.45
CA TYR A 79 -10.84 3.50 -4.55
C TYR A 79 -10.48 4.82 -5.23
N ILE A 80 -11.14 5.16 -6.34
CA ILE A 80 -10.91 6.42 -7.08
C ILE A 80 -11.18 7.63 -6.17
N ASP A 81 -12.31 7.64 -5.47
CA ASP A 81 -12.65 8.73 -4.53
C ASP A 81 -11.62 8.89 -3.42
N ALA A 82 -11.15 7.78 -2.86
CA ALA A 82 -10.12 7.78 -1.82
C ALA A 82 -8.76 8.26 -2.36
N ALA A 83 -8.37 7.81 -3.56
CA ALA A 83 -7.11 8.20 -4.22
C ALA A 83 -7.08 9.69 -4.56
N GLU A 84 -8.17 10.24 -5.12
CA GLU A 84 -8.30 11.67 -5.36
C GLU A 84 -8.20 12.50 -4.07
N SER A 85 -8.84 12.03 -3.00
CA SER A 85 -8.79 12.69 -1.70
C SER A 85 -7.38 12.71 -1.13
N LEU A 86 -6.64 11.61 -1.28
CA LEU A 86 -5.25 11.51 -0.85
C LEU A 86 -4.33 12.44 -1.64
N LEU A 87 -4.45 12.47 -2.96
CA LEU A 87 -3.71 13.41 -3.82
C LEU A 87 -3.98 14.86 -3.43
N LYS A 88 -5.25 15.24 -3.27
CA LYS A 88 -5.65 16.59 -2.83
C LYS A 88 -5.04 16.95 -1.47
N ALA A 89 -4.95 16.00 -0.54
CA ALA A 89 -4.36 16.22 0.77
C ALA A 89 -2.85 16.51 0.69
N TRP A 90 -2.11 15.77 -0.14
CA TRP A 90 -0.67 15.99 -0.34
C TRP A 90 -0.33 17.24 -1.17
N GLN A 91 -1.22 17.67 -2.05
CA GLN A 91 -1.04 18.90 -2.84
C GLN A 91 -1.26 20.19 -2.05
N ARG A 92 -1.72 20.11 -0.80
CA ARG A 92 -1.88 21.29 0.06
C ARG A 92 -0.52 21.93 0.36
N PRO A 93 -0.41 23.27 0.36
CA PRO A 93 0.82 23.93 0.78
C PRO A 93 1.26 23.46 2.18
N GLY A 94 2.54 23.18 2.34
CA GLY A 94 3.11 22.73 3.61
C GLY A 94 2.79 21.27 3.99
N ALA A 95 2.24 20.44 3.09
CA ALA A 95 1.88 19.07 3.41
C ALA A 95 3.10 18.21 3.80
N PHE A 96 4.26 18.47 3.21
CA PHE A 96 5.49 17.69 3.46
C PHE A 96 6.32 18.20 4.64
N GLU A 97 6.09 19.44 5.10
CA GLU A 97 6.87 20.09 6.16
C GLU A 97 6.32 19.83 7.57
N ARG A 98 5.15 19.23 7.68
CA ARG A 98 4.47 19.03 8.97
C ARG A 98 4.73 17.65 9.58
N THR A 99 4.32 17.48 10.83
CA THR A 99 4.14 16.18 11.47
C THR A 99 2.71 15.69 11.27
N ILE A 100 2.53 14.37 11.21
CA ILE A 100 1.25 13.70 11.07
C ILE A 100 1.03 12.86 12.32
N ARG A 101 -0.15 12.99 12.91
CA ARG A 101 -0.53 12.19 14.09
C ARG A 101 -0.98 10.80 13.67
N MET A 102 -0.23 9.80 14.09
CA MET A 102 -0.54 8.39 13.94
C MET A 102 -0.91 7.78 15.31
N PRO A 103 -1.54 6.59 15.38
CA PRO A 103 -1.79 5.92 16.65
C PRO A 103 -0.54 5.68 17.50
N SER A 104 0.62 5.49 16.85
CA SER A 104 1.93 5.30 17.48
C SER A 104 2.61 6.60 17.92
N GLY A 105 2.01 7.78 17.65
CA GLY A 105 2.59 9.09 17.95
C GLY A 105 2.67 10.01 16.73
N GLU A 106 3.39 11.11 16.88
CA GLU A 106 3.63 12.06 15.77
C GLU A 106 4.85 11.62 14.95
N VAL A 107 4.69 11.59 13.63
CA VAL A 107 5.74 11.22 12.69
C VAL A 107 5.91 12.30 11.61
N PRO A 108 7.11 12.45 11.02
CA PRO A 108 7.30 13.35 9.88
C PRO A 108 6.40 12.98 8.71
N ALA A 109 5.87 13.97 8.01
CA ALA A 109 5.05 13.76 6.81
C ALA A 109 5.80 12.92 5.76
N ALA A 110 7.08 13.15 5.56
CA ALA A 110 7.91 12.36 4.64
C ALA A 110 7.95 10.86 4.99
N TRP A 111 7.96 10.51 6.28
CA TRP A 111 7.87 9.11 6.71
C TRP A 111 6.51 8.50 6.36
N THR A 112 5.43 9.23 6.64
CA THR A 112 4.07 8.80 6.30
C THR A 112 3.88 8.64 4.79
N PHE A 113 4.45 9.55 4.00
CA PHE A 113 4.45 9.46 2.54
C PHE A 113 5.12 8.18 2.05
N GLY A 114 6.33 7.88 2.53
CA GLY A 114 7.04 6.65 2.15
C GLY A 114 6.29 5.39 2.56
N ARG A 115 5.64 5.41 3.73
CA ARG A 115 4.77 4.31 4.15
C ARG A 115 3.60 4.10 3.19
N GLN A 116 2.91 5.16 2.78
CA GLN A 116 1.77 5.07 1.85
C GLN A 116 2.18 4.46 0.51
N ILE A 117 3.30 4.92 -0.07
CA ILE A 117 3.83 4.33 -1.31
C ILE A 117 4.14 2.84 -1.12
N THR A 118 4.79 2.48 -0.02
CA THR A 118 5.19 1.08 0.24
C THR A 118 3.98 0.17 0.43
N GLU A 119 2.94 0.62 1.14
CA GLU A 119 1.66 -0.10 1.30
C GLU A 119 0.97 -0.33 -0.05
N LEU A 120 0.85 0.72 -0.88
CA LEU A 120 0.26 0.62 -2.21
C LEU A 120 1.02 -0.38 -3.10
N VAL A 121 2.35 -0.30 -3.12
CA VAL A 121 3.21 -1.17 -3.93
C VAL A 121 3.10 -2.62 -3.50
N LEU A 122 3.15 -2.89 -2.19
CA LEU A 122 3.07 -4.24 -1.63
C LEU A 122 1.70 -4.88 -1.90
N HIS A 123 0.62 -4.15 -1.61
CA HIS A 123 -0.72 -4.69 -1.80
C HIS A 123 -1.15 -4.78 -3.28
N ALA A 124 -0.63 -3.91 -4.16
CA ALA A 124 -0.82 -4.11 -5.59
C ALA A 124 -0.21 -5.44 -6.06
N TRP A 125 0.98 -5.81 -5.54
CA TRP A 125 1.57 -7.12 -5.81
C TRP A 125 0.75 -8.27 -5.21
N ASP A 126 0.30 -8.15 -3.95
CA ASP A 126 -0.54 -9.15 -3.28
C ASP A 126 -1.82 -9.45 -4.10
N ILE A 127 -2.51 -8.40 -4.58
CA ILE A 127 -3.72 -8.53 -5.39
C ILE A 127 -3.39 -9.13 -6.76
N ALA A 128 -2.35 -8.63 -7.43
CA ALA A 128 -1.95 -9.13 -8.74
C ALA A 128 -1.61 -10.65 -8.69
N LYS A 129 -0.84 -11.06 -7.66
CA LYS A 129 -0.49 -12.48 -7.43
C LYS A 129 -1.72 -13.34 -7.18
N ALA A 130 -2.66 -12.88 -6.36
CA ALA A 130 -3.87 -13.60 -6.01
C ALA A 130 -4.86 -13.74 -7.18
N THR A 131 -4.77 -12.87 -8.17
CA THR A 131 -5.73 -12.79 -9.29
C THR A 131 -5.13 -13.14 -10.64
N ASP A 132 -3.96 -13.81 -10.64
CA ASP A 132 -3.23 -14.23 -11.85
C ASP A 132 -2.92 -13.08 -12.81
N GLN A 133 -2.71 -11.88 -12.29
CA GLN A 133 -2.25 -10.72 -13.06
C GLN A 133 -0.71 -10.69 -13.10
N PRO A 134 -0.11 -9.97 -14.08
CA PRO A 134 1.33 -9.75 -14.09
C PRO A 134 1.80 -9.07 -12.79
N THR A 135 2.83 -9.62 -12.17
CA THR A 135 3.42 -9.12 -10.92
C THR A 135 4.68 -8.28 -11.13
N ASP A 136 5.17 -8.20 -12.37
CA ASP A 136 6.26 -7.30 -12.76
C ASP A 136 5.69 -5.90 -13.03
N LEU A 137 5.50 -5.16 -11.95
CA LEU A 137 4.88 -3.84 -11.96
C LEU A 137 5.93 -2.74 -12.14
N ASP A 138 5.59 -1.47 -11.83
CA ASP A 138 6.48 -0.32 -12.06
C ASP A 138 7.80 -0.45 -11.28
N PRO A 139 8.95 -0.57 -11.97
CA PRO A 139 10.23 -0.82 -11.30
C PRO A 139 10.75 0.37 -10.49
N GLU A 140 10.29 1.59 -10.75
CA GLU A 140 10.71 2.77 -10.00
C GLU A 140 9.99 2.82 -8.65
N LEU A 141 8.68 2.56 -8.66
CA LEU A 141 7.90 2.38 -7.44
C LEU A 141 8.44 1.23 -6.59
N GLY A 142 8.77 0.10 -7.23
CA GLY A 142 9.38 -1.04 -6.55
C GLY A 142 10.71 -0.69 -5.89
N ARG A 143 11.61 0.03 -6.56
CA ARG A 143 12.89 0.47 -5.97
C ARG A 143 12.67 1.40 -4.79
N TYR A 144 11.74 2.35 -4.91
CA TYR A 144 11.39 3.25 -3.82
C TYR A 144 10.90 2.48 -2.59
N ALA A 145 9.89 1.59 -2.79
CA ALA A 145 9.30 0.81 -1.70
C ALA A 145 10.32 -0.12 -1.01
N LEU A 146 11.20 -0.78 -1.79
CA LEU A 146 12.24 -1.64 -1.24
C LEU A 146 13.26 -0.86 -0.41
N THR A 147 13.69 0.31 -0.89
CA THR A 147 14.63 1.19 -0.17
C THR A 147 14.00 1.69 1.12
N TRP A 148 12.81 2.30 1.02
CA TRP A 148 12.10 2.81 2.20
C TRP A 148 11.80 1.70 3.21
N GLY A 149 11.35 0.54 2.74
CA GLY A 149 11.04 -0.60 3.60
C GLY A 149 12.25 -1.11 4.38
N ARG A 150 13.42 -1.23 3.75
CA ARG A 150 14.67 -1.62 4.43
C ARG A 150 15.11 -0.64 5.50
N GLU A 151 14.88 0.64 5.30
CA GLU A 151 15.25 1.69 6.25
C GLU A 151 14.26 1.82 7.42
N ASN A 152 12.97 1.52 7.19
CA ASN A 152 11.90 1.89 8.10
C ASN A 152 11.12 0.71 8.70
N LEU A 153 11.07 -0.46 8.03
CA LEU A 153 10.37 -1.64 8.52
C LEU A 153 11.24 -2.43 9.51
N ARG A 154 11.38 -1.91 10.71
CA ARG A 154 12.13 -2.55 11.78
C ARG A 154 11.37 -3.72 12.40
N PRO A 155 12.07 -4.70 13.05
CA PRO A 155 11.42 -5.84 13.70
C PRO A 155 10.29 -5.46 14.66
N GLU A 156 10.44 -4.37 15.40
CA GLU A 156 9.43 -3.87 16.35
C GLU A 156 8.15 -3.32 15.69
N HIS A 157 8.20 -3.06 14.37
CA HIS A 157 7.03 -2.60 13.59
C HIS A 157 6.35 -3.74 12.83
N ARG A 158 6.81 -4.98 13.05
CA ARG A 158 6.29 -6.18 12.39
C ARG A 158 5.51 -6.99 13.39
N ALA A 159 4.23 -7.21 13.14
CA ALA A 159 3.43 -8.10 13.96
C ALA A 159 3.34 -9.50 13.34
N ALA A 160 3.09 -10.49 14.17
CA ALA A 160 2.77 -11.82 13.69
C ALA A 160 1.43 -11.79 12.94
N GLU A 161 1.28 -12.60 11.88
CA GLU A 161 0.06 -12.71 11.06
C GLU A 161 -1.23 -12.86 11.88
N ALA A 162 -1.15 -13.49 13.05
CA ALA A 162 -2.29 -13.68 13.95
C ALA A 162 -2.91 -12.38 14.51
N GLY A 163 -2.22 -11.24 14.40
CA GLY A 163 -2.70 -9.94 14.88
C GLY A 163 -3.44 -9.10 13.85
N GLY A 164 -3.58 -9.57 12.60
CA GLY A 164 -4.19 -8.79 11.51
C GLY A 164 -3.34 -7.61 11.05
N GLU A 165 -2.07 -7.63 11.35
CA GLU A 165 -1.10 -6.64 10.86
C GLU A 165 -0.60 -7.04 9.46
N HIS A 166 -0.42 -6.03 8.61
CA HIS A 166 -0.21 -6.24 7.17
C HIS A 166 1.25 -6.50 6.78
N ILE A 167 2.18 -6.34 7.73
CA ILE A 167 3.62 -6.53 7.52
C ILE A 167 4.12 -7.53 8.54
N GLY A 168 4.36 -8.75 8.06
CA GLY A 168 4.91 -9.85 8.85
C GLY A 168 6.44 -9.79 9.02
N PRO A 169 7.01 -10.76 9.75
CA PRO A 169 8.46 -10.98 9.75
C PRO A 169 8.97 -11.21 8.33
N GLU A 170 10.13 -10.60 8.01
CA GLU A 170 10.77 -10.83 6.70
C GLU A 170 11.05 -12.30 6.47
N VAL A 171 10.78 -12.78 5.26
CA VAL A 171 11.10 -14.14 4.82
C VAL A 171 12.24 -14.13 3.80
N PRO A 172 13.01 -15.23 3.66
CA PRO A 172 14.06 -15.30 2.65
C PRO A 172 13.49 -15.17 1.23
N ALA A 173 14.02 -14.25 0.44
CA ALA A 173 13.75 -14.19 -0.98
C ALA A 173 14.70 -15.15 -1.74
N PRO A 174 14.22 -15.79 -2.85
CA PRO A 174 15.09 -16.52 -3.77
C PRO A 174 16.24 -15.63 -4.29
N GLU A 175 17.38 -16.25 -4.67
CA GLU A 175 18.53 -15.48 -5.19
C GLU A 175 18.20 -14.73 -6.48
N ASP A 176 17.37 -15.34 -7.33
CA ASP A 176 16.87 -14.82 -8.61
C ASP A 176 15.54 -14.04 -8.49
N ALA A 177 15.09 -13.76 -7.25
CA ALA A 177 13.85 -13.05 -7.02
C ALA A 177 13.82 -11.70 -7.75
N SER A 178 12.70 -11.44 -8.41
CA SER A 178 12.38 -10.14 -9.01
C SER A 178 12.33 -9.03 -7.95
N LEU A 179 12.29 -7.79 -8.38
CA LEU A 179 12.21 -6.64 -7.48
C LEU A 179 10.97 -6.71 -6.57
N TYR A 180 9.82 -7.05 -7.12
CA TYR A 180 8.56 -7.13 -6.37
C TYR A 180 8.51 -8.34 -5.44
N GLU A 181 9.08 -9.46 -5.83
CA GLU A 181 9.22 -10.61 -4.93
C GLU A 181 10.12 -10.30 -3.72
N ARG A 182 11.16 -9.49 -3.88
CA ARG A 182 11.98 -9.01 -2.76
C ARG A 182 11.22 -8.07 -1.84
N ILE A 183 10.33 -7.22 -2.38
CA ILE A 183 9.45 -6.37 -1.56
C ILE A 183 8.45 -7.24 -0.81
N ALA A 184 7.86 -8.23 -1.47
CA ALA A 184 6.93 -9.18 -0.87
C ALA A 184 7.59 -9.94 0.28
N ALA A 185 8.79 -10.48 0.06
CA ALA A 185 9.59 -11.15 1.10
C ALA A 185 9.90 -10.23 2.28
N LEU A 186 10.30 -8.98 2.01
CA LEU A 186 10.51 -7.95 3.03
C LEU A 186 9.22 -7.67 3.82
N GLY A 187 8.06 -7.73 3.18
CA GLY A 187 6.75 -7.59 3.80
C GLY A 187 6.21 -8.85 4.48
N GLY A 188 6.99 -9.95 4.51
CA GLY A 188 6.61 -11.20 5.17
C GLY A 188 5.80 -12.17 4.31
N ARG A 189 5.71 -11.94 2.98
CA ARG A 189 5.03 -12.84 2.03
C ARG A 189 6.02 -13.86 1.48
N ASP A 190 5.59 -15.13 1.33
CA ASP A 190 6.33 -16.12 0.55
C ASP A 190 6.19 -15.79 -0.95
N PRO A 191 7.25 -15.39 -1.64
CA PRO A 191 7.17 -14.98 -3.04
C PRO A 191 7.01 -16.14 -4.04
N ARG A 192 7.21 -17.40 -3.59
CA ARG A 192 7.13 -18.62 -4.43
C ARG A 192 5.71 -18.98 -4.84
#